data_ab4b3c66c09793235931de9110f6270a
#
_entry.id   ab4b3c66c09793235931de9110f6270a
#
_cell.length_a   1.000
_cell.length_b   1.000
_cell.length_c   1.000
_cell.angle_alpha   90.00
_cell.angle_beta   90.00
_cell.angle_gamma   90.00
#
_symmetry.space_group_name_H-M   'P 1'
#
loop_
_entity.id
_entity.type
_entity.pdbx_description
1 polymer ?
#
loop_
_entity_poly.entity_id
_entity_poly.type
_entity_poly.pdbx_seq_one_letter_code
_entity_poly.pdbx_strand_id
1 'polypeptide(L)'
;MKILHTSDWHLGSRLHNWDGTEEEVHFFAQLAATVEKEHPDALVVSGDIFDTGAPGNDVAKRFTDALLDVTARCPDMTTVVIAGNHDSYSRLVVDKELWRRARVHVFGMPAEDADGKAVFEKNVVILPGKGVIAAVPFCHPRNFPTVDGAAGDNREKNYFEGLAKYVADHSDGLPTVLMAHLAVKGDLDFRGHDKFLVIGGEECVDVESLGEGYGYVALGHIHCPQWVKGGTKVARYCGTPRPIHFDETYDHGVDVVTVEAGKAPEARTQVFAPLHALATIGGKDGLPFEDALKALAESPLPPGTYIRLNVRLGVGELSGPDWTERARKDCAAKGFRFCLINPVRTEAPERQESKMTLTMAELKELSNDEVLRILSTRHELTDRQRALVKSLMEEVRS
;
A
#
# COMPACT_ATOMS: atom_id res chain seq x y z
N MET A 1 -5.36 26.10 3.15
CA MET A 1 -5.79 24.91 3.92
C MET A 1 -4.56 24.11 4.29
N LYS A 2 -4.39 23.75 5.57
CA LYS A 2 -3.32 22.85 6.05
C LYS A 2 -3.93 21.49 6.33
N ILE A 3 -3.37 20.43 5.75
CA ILE A 3 -3.83 19.06 6.01
C ILE A 3 -2.69 18.17 6.52
N LEU A 4 -3.05 17.15 7.28
CA LEU A 4 -2.21 15.97 7.50
C LEU A 4 -2.68 14.87 6.58
N HIS A 5 -1.78 14.31 5.77
CA HIS A 5 -2.05 13.21 4.87
C HIS A 5 -1.34 11.95 5.33
N THR A 6 -2.09 10.88 5.53
CA THR A 6 -1.64 9.55 5.92
C THR A 6 -2.45 8.48 5.17
N SER A 7 -1.91 7.26 5.05
CA SER A 7 -2.58 6.12 4.42
C SER A 7 -1.94 4.82 4.87
N ASP A 8 -2.46 3.70 4.42
CA ASP A 8 -1.83 2.39 4.50
C ASP A 8 -1.40 2.03 5.94
N TRP A 9 -2.36 2.19 6.89
CA TRP A 9 -2.11 1.91 8.31
C TRP A 9 -1.96 0.42 8.60
N HIS A 10 -2.64 -0.42 7.82
CA HIS A 10 -2.65 -1.88 7.94
C HIS A 10 -2.76 -2.34 9.39
N LEU A 11 -3.78 -1.83 10.09
CA LEU A 11 -4.03 -2.20 11.50
C LEU A 11 -4.35 -3.69 11.60
N GLY A 12 -3.72 -4.35 12.56
CA GLY A 12 -3.80 -5.80 12.74
C GLY A 12 -2.79 -6.58 11.91
N SER A 13 -1.92 -5.89 11.14
CA SER A 13 -0.86 -6.56 10.40
C SER A 13 0.14 -7.27 11.34
N ARG A 14 0.73 -8.32 10.83
CA ARG A 14 1.74 -9.11 11.54
C ARG A 14 3.05 -9.09 10.79
N LEU A 15 4.11 -8.75 11.50
CA LEU A 15 5.45 -8.94 10.95
C LEU A 15 5.89 -10.39 11.26
N HIS A 16 5.59 -11.32 10.34
CA HIS A 16 5.75 -12.75 10.52
C HIS A 16 4.96 -13.28 11.75
N ASN A 17 5.65 -13.71 12.82
CA ASN A 17 5.02 -14.24 14.02
C ASN A 17 4.67 -13.17 15.07
N TRP A 18 5.07 -11.91 14.85
CA TRP A 18 4.87 -10.82 15.78
C TRP A 18 3.64 -10.00 15.39
N ASP A 19 2.75 -9.73 16.33
CA ASP A 19 1.67 -8.79 16.11
C ASP A 19 2.18 -7.34 16.21
N GLY A 20 1.50 -6.43 15.50
CA GLY A 20 1.91 -5.03 15.42
C GLY A 20 1.27 -4.11 16.48
N THR A 21 0.67 -4.65 17.54
CA THR A 21 -0.11 -3.86 18.49
C THR A 21 0.69 -2.76 19.17
N GLU A 22 1.91 -3.05 19.63
CA GLU A 22 2.76 -2.06 20.31
C GLU A 22 3.18 -0.95 19.33
N GLU A 23 3.51 -1.30 18.10
CA GLU A 23 3.87 -0.38 17.03
C GLU A 23 2.69 0.51 16.61
N GLU A 24 1.48 -0.04 16.58
CA GLU A 24 0.25 0.70 16.28
C GLU A 24 -0.03 1.74 17.35
N VAL A 25 0.05 1.37 18.63
CA VAL A 25 -0.13 2.30 19.76
C VAL A 25 0.92 3.42 19.73
N HIS A 26 2.18 3.05 19.44
CA HIS A 26 3.26 4.03 19.32
C HIS A 26 3.04 4.99 18.15
N PHE A 27 2.64 4.48 17.00
CA PHE A 27 2.27 5.28 15.83
C PHE A 27 1.15 6.28 16.16
N PHE A 28 0.06 5.82 16.78
CA PHE A 28 -1.06 6.69 17.12
C PHE A 28 -0.68 7.79 18.11
N ALA A 29 0.20 7.49 19.06
CA ALA A 29 0.73 8.51 19.97
C ALA A 29 1.49 9.63 19.22
N GLN A 30 2.30 9.26 18.20
CA GLN A 30 3.02 10.23 17.37
C GLN A 30 2.08 11.02 16.46
N LEU A 31 1.06 10.35 15.89
CA LEU A 31 0.02 11.02 15.08
C LEU A 31 -0.73 12.06 15.92
N ALA A 32 -1.17 11.68 17.12
CA ALA A 32 -1.90 12.56 18.02
C ALA A 32 -1.04 13.77 18.44
N ALA A 33 0.23 13.57 18.77
CA ALA A 33 1.18 14.65 19.07
C ALA A 33 1.40 15.58 17.85
N THR A 34 1.41 15.00 16.64
CA THR A 34 1.57 15.79 15.40
C THR A 34 0.32 16.64 15.14
N VAL A 35 -0.88 16.09 15.32
CA VAL A 35 -2.13 16.83 15.20
C VAL A 35 -2.17 18.00 16.20
N GLU A 36 -1.82 17.73 17.44
CA GLU A 36 -1.77 18.76 18.50
C GLU A 36 -0.75 19.88 18.20
N LYS A 37 0.40 19.53 17.62
CA LYS A 37 1.43 20.50 17.24
C LYS A 37 1.06 21.31 16.01
N GLU A 38 0.56 20.63 14.97
CA GLU A 38 0.36 21.25 13.66
C GLU A 38 -0.98 21.99 13.53
N HIS A 39 -1.98 21.67 14.36
CA HIS A 39 -3.34 22.21 14.27
C HIS A 39 -3.87 22.25 12.83
N PRO A 40 -3.97 21.10 12.15
CA PRO A 40 -4.39 21.06 10.74
C PRO A 40 -5.89 21.37 10.61
N ASP A 41 -6.28 21.85 9.43
CA ASP A 41 -7.69 22.02 9.07
C ASP A 41 -8.37 20.68 8.83
N ALA A 42 -7.60 19.70 8.28
CA ALA A 42 -8.08 18.34 8.09
C ALA A 42 -6.98 17.29 8.28
N LEU A 43 -7.42 16.10 8.74
CA LEU A 43 -6.67 14.84 8.64
C LEU A 43 -7.30 14.02 7.51
N VAL A 44 -6.53 13.66 6.50
CA VAL A 44 -6.97 12.81 5.39
C VAL A 44 -6.27 11.45 5.48
N VAL A 45 -7.06 10.36 5.51
CA VAL A 45 -6.59 8.97 5.61
C VAL A 45 -6.98 8.26 4.33
N SER A 46 -6.00 8.08 3.44
CA SER A 46 -6.22 7.65 2.05
C SER A 46 -6.21 6.12 1.89
N GLY A 47 -6.99 5.40 2.70
CA GLY A 47 -7.28 3.98 2.56
C GLY A 47 -6.31 3.04 3.26
N ASP A 48 -6.60 1.74 3.16
CA ASP A 48 -5.93 0.62 3.82
C ASP A 48 -5.75 0.84 5.31
N ILE A 49 -6.91 1.06 5.96
CA ILE A 49 -6.99 1.26 7.41
C ILE A 49 -6.66 -0.04 8.13
N PHE A 50 -7.22 -1.15 7.65
CA PHE A 50 -7.02 -2.48 8.22
C PHE A 50 -6.22 -3.36 7.26
N ASP A 51 -5.46 -4.29 7.82
CA ASP A 51 -4.70 -5.28 7.06
C ASP A 51 -5.61 -6.30 6.34
N THR A 52 -6.81 -6.50 6.86
CA THR A 52 -7.81 -7.42 6.30
C THR A 52 -9.22 -6.86 6.37
N GLY A 53 -10.09 -7.25 5.46
CA GLY A 53 -11.50 -6.84 5.43
C GLY A 53 -12.34 -7.32 6.62
N ALA A 54 -11.80 -8.14 7.51
CA ALA A 54 -12.45 -8.64 8.73
C ALA A 54 -11.52 -8.51 9.95
N PRO A 55 -11.20 -7.28 10.39
CA PRO A 55 -10.33 -7.06 11.54
C PRO A 55 -10.95 -7.64 12.82
N GLY A 56 -10.11 -8.11 13.74
CA GLY A 56 -10.56 -8.50 15.07
C GLY A 56 -11.14 -7.30 15.86
N ASN A 57 -11.98 -7.59 16.84
CA ASN A 57 -12.65 -6.55 17.64
C ASN A 57 -11.66 -5.63 18.38
N ASP A 58 -10.53 -6.16 18.81
CA ASP A 58 -9.46 -5.39 19.46
C ASP A 58 -8.78 -4.42 18.49
N VAL A 59 -8.60 -4.83 17.23
CA VAL A 59 -8.05 -3.98 16.17
C VAL A 59 -9.04 -2.85 15.83
N ALA A 60 -10.31 -3.19 15.65
CA ALA A 60 -11.37 -2.21 15.39
C ALA A 60 -11.50 -1.21 16.56
N LYS A 61 -11.36 -1.70 17.82
CA LYS A 61 -11.35 -0.84 18.99
C LYS A 61 -10.17 0.12 19.00
N ARG A 62 -8.95 -0.34 18.69
CA ARG A 62 -7.77 0.54 18.59
C ARG A 62 -7.95 1.65 17.57
N PHE A 63 -8.50 1.32 16.40
CA PHE A 63 -8.85 2.33 15.40
C PHE A 63 -9.82 3.39 15.97
N THR A 64 -10.89 2.94 16.62
CA THR A 64 -11.88 3.84 17.23
C THR A 64 -11.26 4.74 18.29
N ASP A 65 -10.52 4.15 19.24
CA ASP A 65 -9.86 4.88 20.33
C ASP A 65 -8.87 5.93 19.78
N ALA A 66 -8.08 5.55 18.75
CA ALA A 66 -7.12 6.45 18.13
C ALA A 66 -7.77 7.64 17.42
N LEU A 67 -8.84 7.41 16.64
CA LEU A 67 -9.55 8.49 15.98
C LEU A 67 -10.20 9.44 16.99
N LEU A 68 -10.77 8.92 18.07
CA LEU A 68 -11.36 9.74 19.14
C LEU A 68 -10.30 10.57 19.85
N ASP A 69 -9.13 10.00 20.18
CA ASP A 69 -8.03 10.76 20.78
C ASP A 69 -7.52 11.88 19.87
N VAL A 70 -7.28 11.56 18.60
CA VAL A 70 -6.81 12.52 17.58
C VAL A 70 -7.80 13.66 17.39
N THR A 71 -9.11 13.37 17.28
CA THR A 71 -10.15 14.39 17.13
C THR A 71 -10.33 15.24 18.38
N ALA A 72 -10.16 14.64 19.56
CA ALA A 72 -10.24 15.38 20.84
C ALA A 72 -9.10 16.41 21.00
N ARG A 73 -7.91 16.13 20.44
CA ARG A 73 -6.75 17.05 20.49
C ARG A 73 -6.88 18.25 19.56
N CYS A 74 -7.65 18.15 18.49
CA CYS A 74 -7.93 19.24 17.58
C CYS A 74 -9.42 19.25 17.19
N PRO A 75 -10.32 19.76 18.07
CA PRO A 75 -11.78 19.64 17.88
C PRO A 75 -12.32 20.35 16.63
N ASP A 76 -11.57 21.33 16.10
CA ASP A 76 -11.95 22.07 14.89
C ASP A 76 -11.48 21.38 13.60
N MET A 77 -10.63 20.36 13.70
CA MET A 77 -10.17 19.57 12.57
C MET A 77 -11.28 18.69 12.04
N THR A 78 -11.35 18.58 10.71
CA THR A 78 -12.19 17.58 10.05
C THR A 78 -11.35 16.38 9.67
N THR A 79 -11.78 15.17 10.03
CA THR A 79 -11.12 13.94 9.61
C THR A 79 -11.89 13.30 8.45
N VAL A 80 -11.19 12.94 7.38
CA VAL A 80 -11.77 12.25 6.22
C VAL A 80 -11.03 10.94 6.01
N VAL A 81 -11.78 9.83 6.02
CA VAL A 81 -11.27 8.46 5.87
C VAL A 81 -11.92 7.82 4.66
N ILE A 82 -11.13 7.25 3.76
CA ILE A 82 -11.64 6.43 2.66
C ILE A 82 -11.21 4.98 2.84
N ALA A 83 -11.99 4.03 2.30
CA ALA A 83 -11.59 2.63 2.24
C ALA A 83 -10.52 2.41 1.18
N GLY A 84 -9.54 1.54 1.49
CA GLY A 84 -8.59 0.97 0.54
C GLY A 84 -9.02 -0.41 0.06
N ASN A 85 -8.13 -1.11 -0.66
CA ASN A 85 -8.44 -2.44 -1.20
C ASN A 85 -8.39 -3.56 -0.14
N HIS A 86 -7.69 -3.36 0.97
CA HIS A 86 -7.68 -4.28 2.12
C HIS A 86 -8.92 -4.10 3.00
N ASP A 87 -9.60 -2.96 2.93
CA ASP A 87 -10.74 -2.65 3.78
C ASP A 87 -12.05 -3.29 3.27
N SER A 88 -12.90 -3.70 4.20
CA SER A 88 -14.30 -3.98 3.88
C SER A 88 -15.08 -2.66 3.84
N TYR A 89 -15.38 -2.18 2.65
CA TYR A 89 -16.12 -0.93 2.44
C TYR A 89 -17.42 -0.85 3.27
N SER A 90 -18.17 -1.95 3.38
CA SER A 90 -19.44 -2.00 4.10
C SER A 90 -19.25 -1.97 5.63
N ARG A 91 -18.20 -2.61 6.16
CA ARG A 91 -17.90 -2.60 7.59
C ARG A 91 -17.36 -1.24 8.03
N LEU A 92 -16.49 -0.63 7.24
CA LEU A 92 -15.89 0.66 7.58
C LEU A 92 -16.95 1.76 7.76
N VAL A 93 -18.05 1.70 7.03
CA VAL A 93 -19.12 2.73 7.07
C VAL A 93 -20.27 2.43 8.03
N VAL A 94 -20.24 1.33 8.78
CA VAL A 94 -21.36 0.94 9.68
C VAL A 94 -21.73 2.07 10.62
N ASP A 95 -20.76 2.71 11.25
CA ASP A 95 -20.95 3.76 12.24
C ASP A 95 -20.76 5.19 11.69
N LYS A 96 -20.79 5.38 10.35
CA LYS A 96 -20.48 6.68 9.73
C LYS A 96 -21.30 7.85 10.25
N GLU A 97 -22.56 7.61 10.65
CA GLU A 97 -23.43 8.67 11.19
C GLU A 97 -23.06 9.06 12.63
N LEU A 98 -22.48 8.14 13.40
CA LEU A 98 -21.89 8.43 14.70
C LEU A 98 -20.58 9.20 14.55
N TRP A 99 -19.74 8.78 13.62
CA TRP A 99 -18.48 9.42 13.30
C TRP A 99 -18.64 10.89 12.88
N ARG A 100 -19.68 11.22 12.12
CA ARG A 100 -19.99 12.60 11.71
C ARG A 100 -20.17 13.55 12.90
N ARG A 101 -20.63 13.06 14.06
CA ARG A 101 -20.76 13.89 15.28
C ARG A 101 -19.39 14.29 15.84
N ALA A 102 -18.36 13.50 15.57
CA ALA A 102 -16.97 13.79 15.91
C ALA A 102 -16.21 14.47 14.74
N ARG A 103 -16.90 15.00 13.73
CA ARG A 103 -16.33 15.57 12.51
C ARG A 103 -15.46 14.58 11.71
N VAL A 104 -15.76 13.28 11.83
CA VAL A 104 -15.11 12.23 11.04
C VAL A 104 -16.06 11.79 9.94
N HIS A 105 -15.62 11.92 8.69
CA HIS A 105 -16.34 11.50 7.50
C HIS A 105 -15.70 10.22 6.95
N VAL A 106 -16.47 9.14 6.85
CA VAL A 106 -16.00 7.83 6.40
C VAL A 106 -16.69 7.44 5.11
N PHE A 107 -15.90 7.08 4.10
CA PHE A 107 -16.36 6.70 2.77
C PHE A 107 -15.88 5.29 2.41
N GLY A 108 -16.83 4.41 2.07
CA GLY A 108 -16.52 3.02 1.70
C GLY A 108 -16.48 2.80 0.19
N MET A 109 -17.34 3.49 -0.56
CA MET A 109 -17.46 3.39 -2.01
C MET A 109 -17.81 4.74 -2.61
N PRO A 110 -17.53 4.98 -3.91
CA PRO A 110 -18.12 6.06 -4.67
C PRO A 110 -19.65 5.98 -4.59
N ALA A 111 -20.30 7.11 -4.29
CA ALA A 111 -21.73 7.13 -4.07
C ALA A 111 -22.52 7.12 -5.38
N GLU A 112 -23.57 6.33 -5.41
CA GLU A 112 -24.50 6.23 -6.54
C GLU A 112 -25.95 6.36 -6.09
N ASP A 113 -26.83 6.66 -7.04
CA ASP A 113 -28.27 6.61 -6.87
C ASP A 113 -28.85 5.20 -7.19
N ALA A 114 -30.18 5.07 -7.20
CA ALA A 114 -30.86 3.81 -7.46
C ALA A 114 -30.65 3.29 -8.91
N ASP A 115 -30.27 4.16 -9.84
CA ASP A 115 -30.00 3.84 -11.24
C ASP A 115 -28.50 3.60 -11.51
N GLY A 116 -27.65 3.63 -10.47
CA GLY A 116 -26.20 3.44 -10.57
C GLY A 116 -25.46 4.67 -11.11
N LYS A 117 -26.06 5.86 -10.99
CA LYS A 117 -25.43 7.12 -11.41
C LYS A 117 -24.69 7.77 -10.26
N ALA A 118 -23.59 8.45 -10.58
CA ALA A 118 -22.76 9.13 -9.60
C ALA A 118 -23.52 10.25 -8.87
N VAL A 119 -23.37 10.28 -7.55
CA VAL A 119 -23.90 11.31 -6.65
C VAL A 119 -22.73 12.01 -5.97
N PHE A 120 -22.08 12.92 -6.71
CA PHE A 120 -20.82 13.51 -6.32
C PHE A 120 -20.85 14.25 -4.97
N GLU A 121 -21.96 14.92 -4.64
CA GLU A 121 -22.12 15.63 -3.36
C GLU A 121 -21.93 14.73 -2.15
N LYS A 122 -22.21 13.43 -2.27
CA LYS A 122 -22.03 12.46 -1.19
C LYS A 122 -20.57 12.02 -0.99
N ASN A 123 -19.69 12.33 -1.94
CA ASN A 123 -18.26 12.06 -1.85
C ASN A 123 -17.43 13.34 -1.67
N VAL A 124 -18.06 14.46 -1.33
CA VAL A 124 -17.38 15.73 -1.14
C VAL A 124 -17.61 16.25 0.29
N VAL A 125 -16.53 16.71 0.92
CA VAL A 125 -16.54 17.35 2.24
C VAL A 125 -16.13 18.81 2.06
N ILE A 126 -17.04 19.72 2.37
CA ILE A 126 -16.77 21.15 2.34
C ILE A 126 -16.31 21.60 3.71
N LEU A 127 -15.13 22.20 3.83
CA LEU A 127 -14.63 22.87 5.01
C LEU A 127 -14.89 24.37 4.84
N PRO A 128 -15.90 24.93 5.53
CA PRO A 128 -16.34 26.32 5.29
C PRO A 128 -15.19 27.31 5.43
N GLY A 129 -14.95 28.11 4.37
CA GLY A 129 -13.90 29.12 4.30
C GLY A 129 -12.46 28.59 4.24
N LYS A 130 -12.26 27.27 4.18
CA LYS A 130 -10.94 26.64 4.19
C LYS A 130 -10.64 25.85 2.90
N GLY A 131 -11.58 25.05 2.42
CA GLY A 131 -11.38 24.26 1.20
C GLY A 131 -12.41 23.15 0.99
N VAL A 132 -12.18 22.34 -0.05
CA VAL A 132 -13.03 21.23 -0.45
C VAL A 132 -12.20 19.97 -0.60
N ILE A 133 -12.67 18.86 -0.03
CA ILE A 133 -12.05 17.54 -0.12
C ILE A 133 -12.98 16.59 -0.86
N ALA A 134 -12.54 16.08 -2.00
CA ALA A 134 -13.20 15.00 -2.71
C ALA A 134 -12.62 13.67 -2.23
N ALA A 135 -13.49 12.72 -1.83
CA ALA A 135 -13.10 11.45 -1.20
C ALA A 135 -13.52 10.28 -2.08
N VAL A 136 -12.57 9.65 -2.76
CA VAL A 136 -12.79 8.51 -3.66
C VAL A 136 -12.15 7.25 -3.05
N PRO A 137 -12.92 6.37 -2.41
CA PRO A 137 -12.44 5.09 -1.92
C PRO A 137 -11.97 4.18 -3.05
N PHE A 138 -11.21 3.13 -2.71
CA PHE A 138 -10.89 2.07 -3.66
C PHE A 138 -12.14 1.51 -4.31
N CYS A 139 -12.10 1.44 -5.64
CA CYS A 139 -13.18 0.89 -6.45
C CYS A 139 -12.58 0.26 -7.71
N HIS A 140 -13.01 -0.95 -8.05
CA HIS A 140 -12.62 -1.53 -9.34
C HIS A 140 -13.12 -0.69 -10.51
N PRO A 141 -12.34 -0.51 -11.58
CA PRO A 141 -12.68 0.39 -12.69
C PRO A 141 -14.08 0.20 -13.27
N ARG A 142 -14.56 -1.06 -13.33
CA ARG A 142 -15.88 -1.40 -13.85
C ARG A 142 -17.04 -1.11 -12.89
N ASN A 143 -16.75 -0.89 -11.61
CA ASN A 143 -17.74 -0.68 -10.55
C ASN A 143 -17.95 0.80 -10.24
N PHE A 144 -17.21 1.71 -10.87
CA PHE A 144 -17.50 3.14 -10.74
C PHE A 144 -18.90 3.46 -11.23
N PRO A 145 -19.63 4.35 -10.53
CA PRO A 145 -20.94 4.85 -10.96
C PRO A 145 -20.87 5.46 -12.36
N THR A 146 -21.97 5.40 -13.08
CA THR A 146 -22.08 6.03 -14.39
C THR A 146 -22.26 7.54 -14.27
N VAL A 147 -21.78 8.29 -15.27
CA VAL A 147 -21.90 9.75 -15.31
C VAL A 147 -22.70 10.15 -16.54
N ASP A 148 -23.75 10.94 -16.36
CA ASP A 148 -24.61 11.39 -17.45
C ASP A 148 -23.83 12.26 -18.45
N GLY A 149 -24.02 11.95 -19.73
CA GLY A 149 -23.37 12.70 -20.81
C GLY A 149 -21.86 12.43 -20.99
N ALA A 150 -21.29 11.49 -20.24
CA ALA A 150 -19.90 11.10 -20.40
C ALA A 150 -19.68 10.36 -21.72
N ALA A 151 -18.51 10.56 -22.34
CA ALA A 151 -18.13 9.93 -23.59
C ALA A 151 -17.29 8.66 -23.33
N GLY A 152 -17.63 7.55 -24.02
CA GLY A 152 -16.86 6.30 -23.96
C GLY A 152 -17.19 5.43 -22.74
N ASP A 153 -16.54 4.24 -22.71
CA ASP A 153 -16.87 3.17 -21.77
C ASP A 153 -15.99 3.14 -20.51
N ASN A 154 -15.02 4.08 -20.37
CA ASN A 154 -14.14 4.14 -19.20
C ASN A 154 -14.86 4.84 -18.04
N ARG A 155 -15.56 4.05 -17.21
CA ARG A 155 -16.35 4.54 -16.06
C ARG A 155 -15.48 5.28 -15.03
N GLU A 156 -14.32 4.76 -14.75
CA GLU A 156 -13.38 5.35 -13.78
C GLU A 156 -12.95 6.76 -14.21
N LYS A 157 -12.44 6.91 -15.42
CA LYS A 157 -12.05 8.21 -15.97
C LYS A 157 -13.23 9.20 -15.98
N ASN A 158 -14.38 8.75 -16.46
CA ASN A 158 -15.60 9.57 -16.52
C ASN A 158 -16.02 10.04 -15.12
N TYR A 159 -15.89 9.16 -14.11
CA TYR A 159 -16.20 9.49 -12.73
C TYR A 159 -15.28 10.58 -12.18
N PHE A 160 -13.95 10.41 -12.34
CA PHE A 160 -12.99 11.40 -11.85
C PHE A 160 -13.12 12.75 -12.57
N GLU A 161 -13.33 12.78 -13.89
CA GLU A 161 -13.58 14.00 -14.63
C GLU A 161 -14.88 14.71 -14.19
N GLY A 162 -15.95 13.92 -13.98
CA GLY A 162 -17.21 14.45 -13.48
C GLY A 162 -17.11 15.00 -12.06
N LEU A 163 -16.40 14.30 -11.18
CA LEU A 163 -16.13 14.75 -9.81
C LEU A 163 -15.27 16.03 -9.79
N ALA A 164 -14.22 16.10 -10.62
CA ALA A 164 -13.37 17.30 -10.72
C ALA A 164 -14.18 18.52 -11.14
N LYS A 165 -15.07 18.36 -12.13
CA LYS A 165 -16.00 19.42 -12.55
C LYS A 165 -16.93 19.82 -11.41
N TYR A 166 -17.53 18.85 -10.72
CA TYR A 166 -18.40 19.13 -9.57
C TYR A 166 -17.68 19.93 -8.49
N VAL A 167 -16.44 19.54 -8.14
CA VAL A 167 -15.62 20.23 -7.14
C VAL A 167 -15.27 21.65 -7.61
N ALA A 168 -14.90 21.83 -8.87
CA ALA A 168 -14.61 23.16 -9.43
C ALA A 168 -15.82 24.10 -9.33
N ASP A 169 -17.01 23.58 -9.63
CA ASP A 169 -18.27 24.36 -9.60
C ASP A 169 -18.71 24.72 -8.16
N HIS A 170 -18.23 23.99 -7.13
CA HIS A 170 -18.67 24.14 -5.72
C HIS A 170 -17.54 24.57 -4.77
N SER A 171 -16.33 24.84 -5.28
CA SER A 171 -15.19 25.22 -4.43
C SER A 171 -15.16 26.72 -4.08
N ASP A 172 -15.92 27.55 -4.77
CA ASP A 172 -15.91 29.01 -4.60
C ASP A 172 -14.48 29.61 -4.66
N GLY A 173 -13.59 29.00 -5.43
CA GLY A 173 -12.18 29.40 -5.54
C GLY A 173 -11.29 29.01 -4.35
N LEU A 174 -11.82 28.25 -3.40
CA LEU A 174 -11.06 27.71 -2.27
C LEU A 174 -10.14 26.55 -2.69
N PRO A 175 -9.09 26.24 -1.90
CA PRO A 175 -8.24 25.09 -2.15
C PRO A 175 -9.01 23.77 -2.24
N THR A 176 -8.63 22.90 -3.18
CA THR A 176 -9.27 21.62 -3.44
C THR A 176 -8.29 20.47 -3.27
N VAL A 177 -8.74 19.39 -2.65
CA VAL A 177 -7.98 18.16 -2.44
C VAL A 177 -8.78 16.99 -2.98
N LEU A 178 -8.14 16.11 -3.77
CA LEU A 178 -8.65 14.79 -4.09
C LEU A 178 -7.97 13.77 -3.18
N MET A 179 -8.74 12.91 -2.54
CA MET A 179 -8.26 11.69 -1.90
C MET A 179 -8.61 10.51 -2.79
N ALA A 180 -7.64 9.62 -3.05
CA ALA A 180 -7.90 8.37 -3.75
C ALA A 180 -6.99 7.24 -3.25
N HIS A 181 -7.46 5.98 -3.35
CA HIS A 181 -6.67 4.81 -3.02
C HIS A 181 -6.57 3.93 -4.28
N LEU A 182 -5.48 4.07 -5.01
CA LEU A 182 -5.24 3.38 -6.29
C LEU A 182 -3.77 3.50 -6.72
N ALA A 183 -3.36 2.63 -7.65
CA ALA A 183 -2.06 2.76 -8.32
C ALA A 183 -2.18 3.67 -9.55
N VAL A 184 -1.30 4.66 -9.69
CA VAL A 184 -1.16 5.44 -10.92
C VAL A 184 0.00 4.90 -11.77
N LYS A 185 -0.08 5.09 -13.08
CA LYS A 185 1.04 4.78 -13.99
C LYS A 185 2.19 5.75 -13.75
N GLY A 186 3.42 5.24 -13.77
CA GLY A 186 4.62 6.05 -13.63
C GLY A 186 5.82 5.24 -13.19
N ASP A 187 6.98 5.92 -13.10
CA ASP A 187 8.19 5.37 -12.48
C ASP A 187 8.06 5.52 -10.96
N LEU A 188 7.41 4.54 -10.34
CA LEU A 188 7.14 4.51 -8.91
C LEU A 188 8.07 3.52 -8.19
N ASP A 189 8.37 3.84 -6.93
CA ASP A 189 9.07 2.94 -6.02
C ASP A 189 8.06 2.08 -5.27
N PHE A 190 8.11 0.78 -5.53
CA PHE A 190 7.22 -0.22 -4.94
C PHE A 190 7.87 -1.01 -3.80
N ARG A 191 8.93 -0.52 -3.18
CA ARG A 191 9.53 -1.20 -2.02
C ARG A 191 8.51 -1.34 -0.89
N GLY A 192 8.46 -2.54 -0.30
CA GLY A 192 7.49 -2.87 0.76
C GLY A 192 6.09 -3.23 0.26
N HIS A 193 5.78 -2.91 -0.99
CA HIS A 193 4.47 -3.24 -1.57
C HIS A 193 4.42 -4.69 -2.08
N ASP A 194 3.28 -5.35 -1.94
CA ASP A 194 3.07 -6.70 -2.43
C ASP A 194 3.17 -6.75 -3.96
N LYS A 195 4.24 -7.38 -4.47
CA LYS A 195 4.55 -7.46 -5.90
C LYS A 195 3.45 -8.12 -6.75
N PHE A 196 2.54 -8.84 -6.12
CA PHE A 196 1.46 -9.55 -6.82
C PHE A 196 0.37 -8.63 -7.38
N LEU A 197 0.19 -7.43 -6.83
CA LEU A 197 -0.81 -6.47 -7.30
C LEU A 197 -0.35 -5.65 -8.53
N VAL A 198 0.95 -5.69 -8.85
CA VAL A 198 1.53 -4.93 -9.97
C VAL A 198 1.86 -5.80 -11.18
N ILE A 199 1.98 -7.14 -10.99
CA ILE A 199 2.29 -8.10 -12.08
C ILE A 199 1.01 -8.52 -12.80
N GLY A 200 0.38 -7.60 -13.50
CA GLY A 200 -0.80 -7.91 -14.31
C GLY A 200 -1.21 -6.76 -15.23
N GLY A 201 -0.69 -5.57 -15.02
CA GLY A 201 -0.94 -4.41 -15.89
C GLY A 201 -2.39 -3.94 -15.96
N GLU A 202 -3.28 -4.44 -15.11
CA GLU A 202 -4.72 -4.25 -15.31
C GLU A 202 -5.34 -3.06 -14.56
N GLU A 203 -4.65 -2.43 -13.59
CA GLU A 203 -5.33 -1.42 -12.75
C GLU A 203 -4.51 -0.16 -12.42
N CYS A 204 -3.47 0.16 -13.20
CA CYS A 204 -2.81 1.45 -13.05
C CYS A 204 -3.53 2.54 -13.85
N VAL A 205 -3.95 3.59 -13.18
CA VAL A 205 -4.65 4.75 -13.77
C VAL A 205 -3.64 5.77 -14.28
N ASP A 206 -3.91 6.38 -15.41
CA ASP A 206 -3.12 7.55 -15.84
C ASP A 206 -3.42 8.71 -14.88
N VAL A 207 -2.38 9.38 -14.35
CA VAL A 207 -2.57 10.46 -13.39
C VAL A 207 -3.44 11.59 -13.93
N GLU A 208 -3.39 11.83 -15.24
CA GLU A 208 -4.23 12.79 -15.94
C GLU A 208 -5.72 12.41 -15.91
N SER A 209 -6.02 11.11 -15.76
CA SER A 209 -7.40 10.61 -15.66
C SER A 209 -8.04 10.90 -14.31
N LEU A 210 -7.29 11.33 -13.29
CA LEU A 210 -7.83 11.71 -11.98
C LEU A 210 -8.57 13.06 -12.00
N GLY A 211 -8.65 13.71 -13.15
CA GLY A 211 -9.25 15.04 -13.34
C GLY A 211 -8.29 16.18 -13.05
N GLU A 212 -8.62 17.33 -13.57
CA GLU A 212 -7.81 18.54 -13.45
C GLU A 212 -8.36 19.48 -12.37
N GLY A 213 -7.52 20.44 -11.93
CA GLY A 213 -7.93 21.54 -11.07
C GLY A 213 -7.82 21.31 -9.58
N TYR A 214 -7.38 20.12 -9.15
CA TYR A 214 -7.05 19.89 -7.72
C TYR A 214 -5.74 20.58 -7.34
N GLY A 215 -5.74 21.25 -6.17
CA GLY A 215 -4.53 21.81 -5.58
C GLY A 215 -3.60 20.74 -4.97
N TYR A 216 -4.15 19.58 -4.58
CA TYR A 216 -3.41 18.42 -4.09
C TYR A 216 -4.18 17.13 -4.31
N VAL A 217 -3.47 16.06 -4.66
CA VAL A 217 -4.02 14.72 -4.79
C VAL A 217 -3.34 13.81 -3.77
N ALA A 218 -4.10 13.45 -2.73
CA ALA A 218 -3.67 12.62 -1.61
C ALA A 218 -3.90 11.13 -1.92
N LEU A 219 -2.85 10.44 -2.35
CA LEU A 219 -2.90 9.04 -2.76
C LEU A 219 -2.48 8.10 -1.63
N GLY A 220 -3.20 6.98 -1.50
CA GLY A 220 -2.79 5.77 -0.78
C GLY A 220 -2.59 4.61 -1.73
N HIS A 221 -2.21 3.43 -1.19
CA HIS A 221 -1.92 2.18 -1.88
C HIS A 221 -0.43 1.89 -2.05
N ILE A 222 0.41 2.85 -2.37
CA ILE A 222 1.85 2.64 -2.52
C ILE A 222 2.56 3.02 -1.22
N HIS A 223 3.25 2.07 -0.61
CA HIS A 223 3.86 2.21 0.73
C HIS A 223 5.04 3.17 0.79
N CYS A 224 5.77 3.35 -0.32
CA CYS A 224 6.91 4.26 -0.37
C CYS A 224 6.45 5.71 -0.60
N PRO A 225 6.75 6.66 0.32
CA PRO A 225 6.36 8.06 0.18
C PRO A 225 7.05 8.70 -1.02
N GLN A 226 6.25 9.22 -1.96
CA GLN A 226 6.79 9.78 -3.21
C GLN A 226 5.82 10.67 -3.94
N TRP A 227 6.33 11.67 -4.64
CA TRP A 227 5.59 12.41 -5.65
C TRP A 227 5.44 11.56 -6.92
N VAL A 228 4.26 11.58 -7.51
CA VAL A 228 4.05 10.97 -8.82
C VAL A 228 4.80 11.77 -9.88
N LYS A 229 5.68 11.08 -10.62
CA LYS A 229 6.43 11.68 -11.71
C LYS A 229 5.56 11.69 -12.97
N GLY A 230 5.49 12.84 -13.63
CA GLY A 230 4.62 13.09 -14.79
C GLY A 230 3.34 13.82 -14.38
N GLY A 231 2.60 14.34 -15.38
CA GLY A 231 1.35 15.07 -15.15
C GLY A 231 1.49 16.33 -14.28
N THR A 232 0.43 16.65 -13.58
CA THR A 232 0.41 17.78 -12.65
C THR A 232 1.21 17.41 -11.38
N LYS A 233 2.22 18.15 -11.00
CA LYS A 233 3.09 17.91 -9.82
C LYS A 233 2.36 18.06 -8.48
N VAL A 234 1.12 17.62 -8.39
CA VAL A 234 0.27 17.76 -7.20
C VAL A 234 -0.13 16.44 -6.56
N ALA A 235 0.17 15.28 -7.22
CA ALA A 235 -0.19 13.96 -6.74
C ALA A 235 0.97 13.34 -5.93
N ARG A 236 0.65 12.83 -4.73
CA ARG A 236 1.64 12.28 -3.82
C ARG A 236 1.08 11.09 -3.04
N TYR A 237 1.88 10.04 -2.94
CA TYR A 237 1.73 8.97 -1.96
C TYR A 237 2.45 9.39 -0.68
N CYS A 238 1.76 9.35 0.47
CA CYS A 238 2.39 9.61 1.76
C CYS A 238 3.11 8.37 2.31
N GLY A 239 2.78 7.18 1.80
CA GLY A 239 3.31 5.90 2.24
C GLY A 239 2.76 5.43 3.58
N THR A 240 3.29 4.29 4.05
CA THR A 240 2.94 3.73 5.37
C THR A 240 3.53 4.59 6.49
N PRO A 241 2.79 4.83 7.59
CA PRO A 241 3.29 5.66 8.69
C PRO A 241 4.28 4.94 9.61
N ARG A 242 4.40 3.64 9.51
CA ARG A 242 5.32 2.76 10.25
C ARG A 242 5.80 1.62 9.36
N PRO A 243 6.99 1.05 9.61
CA PRO A 243 7.46 -0.08 8.82
C PRO A 243 6.63 -1.33 9.10
N ILE A 244 6.17 -2.00 8.03
CA ILE A 244 5.44 -3.27 8.07
C ILE A 244 6.15 -4.39 7.29
N HIS A 245 7.15 -4.01 6.47
CA HIS A 245 8.00 -4.96 5.73
C HIS A 245 9.48 -4.62 5.84
N PHE A 246 10.34 -5.65 5.80
CA PHE A 246 11.80 -5.46 5.86
C PHE A 246 12.40 -4.72 4.66
N ASP A 247 11.67 -4.60 3.56
CA ASP A 247 12.13 -3.92 2.36
C ASP A 247 11.78 -2.43 2.35
N GLU A 248 11.03 -1.97 3.34
CA GLU A 248 10.71 -0.56 3.57
C GLU A 248 11.86 0.16 4.26
N THR A 249 12.87 0.52 3.48
CA THR A 249 14.12 1.12 3.97
C THR A 249 14.14 2.66 3.85
N TYR A 250 12.99 3.26 3.80
CA TYR A 250 12.75 4.71 3.73
C TYR A 250 12.17 5.22 5.06
N ASP A 251 12.12 6.55 5.21
CA ASP A 251 11.51 7.18 6.39
C ASP A 251 9.99 7.03 6.36
N HIS A 252 9.42 6.64 7.48
CA HIS A 252 7.98 6.52 7.69
C HIS A 252 7.41 7.72 8.45
N GLY A 253 6.16 8.06 8.24
CA GLY A 253 5.54 9.17 8.92
C GLY A 253 4.22 9.62 8.28
N VAL A 254 3.91 10.89 8.40
CA VAL A 254 2.75 11.54 7.79
C VAL A 254 3.18 12.81 7.06
N ASP A 255 2.48 13.17 6.01
CA ASP A 255 2.77 14.41 5.30
C ASP A 255 1.96 15.58 5.88
N VAL A 256 2.65 16.67 6.19
CA VAL A 256 2.04 17.98 6.51
C VAL A 256 2.02 18.76 5.22
N VAL A 257 0.81 19.06 4.71
CA VAL A 257 0.63 19.68 3.41
C VAL A 257 -0.09 21.01 3.52
N THR A 258 0.44 22.04 2.89
CA THR A 258 -0.24 23.31 2.71
C THR A 258 -0.75 23.42 1.28
N VAL A 259 -2.06 23.61 1.13
CA VAL A 259 -2.73 23.76 -0.16
C VAL A 259 -3.34 25.15 -0.24
N GLU A 260 -2.92 25.90 -1.25
CA GLU A 260 -3.44 27.25 -1.56
C GLU A 260 -3.98 27.27 -2.99
N ALA A 261 -5.09 27.96 -3.19
CA ALA A 261 -5.68 28.09 -4.52
C ALA A 261 -4.69 28.72 -5.51
N GLY A 262 -4.52 28.08 -6.67
CA GLY A 262 -3.65 28.55 -7.75
C GLY A 262 -2.14 28.46 -7.48
N LYS A 263 -1.72 27.81 -6.39
CA LYS A 263 -0.31 27.54 -6.08
C LYS A 263 0.00 26.05 -6.04
N ALA A 264 1.27 25.72 -6.29
CA ALA A 264 1.75 24.37 -6.05
C ALA A 264 1.67 24.02 -4.56
N PRO A 265 1.28 22.78 -4.19
CA PRO A 265 1.21 22.36 -2.79
C PRO A 265 2.61 22.26 -2.19
N GLU A 266 2.72 22.66 -0.93
CA GLU A 266 3.93 22.48 -0.13
C GLU A 266 3.71 21.28 0.79
N ALA A 267 4.51 20.22 0.65
CA ALA A 267 4.43 19.03 1.49
C ALA A 267 5.78 18.75 2.14
N ARG A 268 5.74 18.41 3.44
CA ARG A 268 6.88 17.87 4.20
C ARG A 268 6.46 16.65 4.99
N THR A 269 7.30 15.65 5.01
CA THR A 269 7.05 14.47 5.84
C THR A 269 7.46 14.76 7.28
N GLN A 270 6.53 14.57 8.23
CA GLN A 270 6.83 14.46 9.63
C GLN A 270 7.20 13.01 9.91
N VAL A 271 8.50 12.75 10.00
CA VAL A 271 9.04 11.40 10.23
C VAL A 271 8.67 10.91 11.63
N PHE A 272 8.24 9.66 11.72
CA PHE A 272 7.95 8.96 12.96
C PHE A 272 9.07 7.98 13.30
N ALA A 273 9.51 7.99 14.54
CA ALA A 273 10.47 7.02 15.02
C ALA A 273 9.79 5.66 15.19
N PRO A 274 10.32 4.57 14.64
CA PRO A 274 9.77 3.25 14.91
C PRO A 274 9.97 2.88 16.38
N LEU A 275 9.00 2.18 17.00
CA LEU A 275 9.17 1.66 18.36
C LEU A 275 10.30 0.62 18.41
N HIS A 276 10.30 -0.29 17.45
CA HIS A 276 11.34 -1.28 17.28
C HIS A 276 11.87 -1.23 15.84
N ALA A 277 13.19 -1.24 15.70
CA ALA A 277 13.82 -1.24 14.38
C ALA A 277 13.63 -2.58 13.65
N LEU A 278 13.62 -2.54 12.32
CA LEU A 278 13.75 -3.72 11.47
C LEU A 278 15.19 -3.80 10.94
N ALA A 279 15.84 -4.95 11.11
CA ALA A 279 17.21 -5.12 10.65
C ALA A 279 17.41 -6.42 9.88
N THR A 280 18.17 -6.32 8.79
CA THR A 280 18.57 -7.47 7.99
C THR A 280 20.05 -7.74 8.22
N ILE A 281 20.36 -8.90 8.78
CA ILE A 281 21.74 -9.39 8.94
C ILE A 281 22.09 -10.20 7.69
N GLY A 282 23.30 -9.97 7.15
CA GLY A 282 23.80 -10.64 5.95
C GLY A 282 23.73 -9.78 4.67
N GLY A 283 23.15 -8.58 4.74
CA GLY A 283 23.09 -7.65 3.60
C GLY A 283 22.31 -8.23 2.41
N LYS A 284 22.54 -7.71 1.21
CA LYS A 284 21.85 -8.14 -0.01
C LYS A 284 22.31 -9.53 -0.50
N ASP A 285 23.59 -9.82 -0.35
CA ASP A 285 24.21 -11.03 -0.91
C ASP A 285 24.13 -12.24 0.03
N GLY A 286 23.61 -12.03 1.24
CA GLY A 286 23.56 -13.04 2.29
C GLY A 286 24.95 -13.46 2.81
N LEU A 287 24.99 -14.07 3.98
CA LEU A 287 26.16 -14.69 4.59
C LEU A 287 25.97 -16.21 4.71
N PRO A 288 27.01 -17.03 4.75
CA PRO A 288 26.90 -18.39 5.24
C PRO A 288 26.21 -18.39 6.61
N PHE A 289 25.41 -19.41 6.91
CA PHE A 289 24.57 -19.41 8.12
C PHE A 289 25.34 -19.15 9.44
N GLU A 290 26.50 -19.81 9.62
CA GLU A 290 27.33 -19.61 10.82
C GLU A 290 27.88 -18.19 10.92
N ASP A 291 28.25 -17.58 9.78
CA ASP A 291 28.73 -16.19 9.74
C ASP A 291 27.57 -15.21 10.02
N ALA A 292 26.37 -15.53 9.57
CA ALA A 292 25.17 -14.73 9.89
C ALA A 292 24.84 -14.76 11.39
N LEU A 293 24.96 -15.92 12.05
CA LEU A 293 24.79 -16.02 13.51
C LEU A 293 25.89 -15.26 14.27
N LYS A 294 27.15 -15.32 13.80
CA LYS A 294 28.22 -14.55 14.37
C LYS A 294 27.98 -13.04 14.23
N ALA A 295 27.60 -12.58 13.05
CA ALA A 295 27.25 -11.18 12.81
C ALA A 295 26.07 -10.71 13.68
N LEU A 296 25.08 -11.59 13.89
CA LEU A 296 23.95 -11.35 14.79
C LEU A 296 24.43 -11.17 16.24
N ALA A 297 25.33 -12.05 16.73
CA ALA A 297 25.86 -12.00 18.08
C ALA A 297 26.69 -10.73 18.33
N GLU A 298 27.46 -10.27 17.34
CA GLU A 298 28.29 -9.07 17.40
C GLU A 298 27.51 -7.77 17.12
N SER A 299 26.22 -7.87 16.71
CA SER A 299 25.42 -6.72 16.33
C SER A 299 25.16 -5.77 17.51
N PRO A 300 25.33 -4.43 17.31
CA PRO A 300 25.09 -3.43 18.34
C PRO A 300 23.61 -2.97 18.41
N LEU A 301 22.70 -3.65 17.72
CA LEU A 301 21.30 -3.29 17.65
C LEU A 301 20.63 -3.31 19.05
N PRO A 302 19.64 -2.43 19.30
CA PRO A 302 18.94 -2.41 20.57
C PRO A 302 18.04 -3.64 20.75
N PRO A 303 17.78 -4.09 22.00
CA PRO A 303 16.77 -5.10 22.27
C PRO A 303 15.40 -4.73 21.68
N GLY A 304 14.59 -5.73 21.31
CA GLY A 304 13.33 -5.53 20.64
C GLY A 304 13.42 -5.45 19.11
N THR A 305 14.63 -5.26 18.54
CA THR A 305 14.79 -5.19 17.07
C THR A 305 14.28 -6.47 16.39
N TYR A 306 13.48 -6.29 15.34
CA TYR A 306 13.03 -7.37 14.45
C TYR A 306 14.17 -7.77 13.51
N ILE A 307 14.45 -9.08 13.42
CA ILE A 307 15.58 -9.61 12.67
C ILE A 307 15.13 -10.49 11.51
N ARG A 308 15.60 -10.14 10.31
CA ARG A 308 15.68 -11.00 9.13
C ARG A 308 17.13 -11.41 8.94
N LEU A 309 17.38 -12.73 8.77
CA LEU A 309 18.70 -13.24 8.39
C LEU A 309 18.72 -13.54 6.90
N ASN A 310 19.52 -12.83 6.13
CA ASN A 310 19.81 -13.19 4.75
C ASN A 310 20.93 -14.20 4.71
N VAL A 311 20.58 -15.45 4.37
CA VAL A 311 21.53 -16.57 4.36
C VAL A 311 21.83 -17.00 2.94
N ARG A 312 23.10 -16.94 2.56
CA ARG A 312 23.55 -17.35 1.23
C ARG A 312 23.56 -18.86 1.11
N LEU A 313 22.91 -19.35 0.06
CA LEU A 313 22.88 -20.75 -0.30
C LEU A 313 23.56 -20.97 -1.66
N GLY A 314 24.38 -22.01 -1.74
CA GLY A 314 24.93 -22.47 -3.01
C GLY A 314 23.84 -23.10 -3.92
N VAL A 315 24.23 -23.38 -5.17
CA VAL A 315 23.35 -24.06 -6.13
C VAL A 315 22.98 -25.46 -5.61
N GLY A 316 21.69 -25.73 -5.45
CA GLY A 316 21.20 -27.02 -4.93
C GLY A 316 21.29 -27.18 -3.39
N GLU A 317 21.85 -26.21 -2.69
CA GLU A 317 21.89 -26.21 -1.23
C GLU A 317 20.51 -25.90 -0.62
N LEU A 318 20.17 -26.58 0.46
CA LEU A 318 18.94 -26.38 1.23
C LEU A 318 19.26 -25.82 2.60
N SER A 319 18.33 -25.08 3.17
CA SER A 319 18.42 -24.63 4.57
C SER A 319 18.51 -25.85 5.52
N GLY A 320 19.38 -25.77 6.50
CA GLY A 320 19.50 -26.81 7.52
C GLY A 320 18.20 -26.92 8.35
N PRO A 321 17.87 -28.11 8.83
CA PRO A 321 16.62 -28.35 9.55
C PRO A 321 16.54 -27.61 10.91
N ASP A 322 17.67 -27.27 11.51
CA ASP A 322 17.80 -26.61 12.81
C ASP A 322 18.04 -25.11 12.74
N TRP A 323 18.23 -24.55 11.54
CA TRP A 323 18.62 -23.15 11.36
C TRP A 323 17.64 -22.16 11.98
N THR A 324 16.34 -22.38 11.78
CA THR A 324 15.30 -21.52 12.34
C THR A 324 15.30 -21.52 13.87
N GLU A 325 15.50 -22.70 14.48
CA GLU A 325 15.53 -22.83 15.94
C GLU A 325 16.77 -22.17 16.53
N ARG A 326 17.94 -22.40 15.93
CA ARG A 326 19.21 -21.77 16.34
C ARG A 326 19.12 -20.24 16.21
N ALA A 327 18.67 -19.73 15.07
CA ALA A 327 18.49 -18.29 14.87
C ALA A 327 17.55 -17.67 15.90
N ARG A 328 16.41 -18.33 16.19
CA ARG A 328 15.48 -17.89 17.24
C ARG A 328 16.11 -17.84 18.61
N LYS A 329 16.88 -18.86 18.97
CA LYS A 329 17.58 -18.92 20.26
C LYS A 329 18.61 -17.81 20.40
N ASP A 330 19.42 -17.57 19.35
CA ASP A 330 20.46 -16.54 19.36
C ASP A 330 19.86 -15.13 19.36
N CYS A 331 18.77 -14.90 18.61
CA CYS A 331 18.00 -13.65 18.70
C CYS A 331 17.45 -13.42 20.13
N ALA A 332 16.84 -14.45 20.72
CA ALA A 332 16.30 -14.35 22.09
C ALA A 332 17.37 -14.02 23.13
N ALA A 333 18.57 -14.60 23.02
CA ALA A 333 19.72 -14.31 23.90
C ALA A 333 20.15 -12.83 23.86
N LYS A 334 19.91 -12.13 22.75
CA LYS A 334 20.16 -10.69 22.56
C LYS A 334 18.95 -9.81 22.85
N GLY A 335 17.79 -10.40 23.17
CA GLY A 335 16.52 -9.70 23.30
C GLY A 335 15.93 -9.25 21.97
N PHE A 336 16.36 -9.82 20.84
CA PHE A 336 15.85 -9.52 19.50
C PHE A 336 14.60 -10.35 19.18
N ARG A 337 13.79 -9.87 18.24
CA ARG A 337 12.59 -10.50 17.73
C ARG A 337 12.91 -11.20 16.39
N PHE A 338 13.17 -12.50 16.41
CA PHE A 338 13.43 -13.26 15.20
C PHE A 338 12.16 -13.34 14.32
N CYS A 339 12.30 -12.97 13.04
CA CYS A 339 11.22 -13.02 12.04
C CYS A 339 11.41 -14.19 11.07
N LEU A 340 12.48 -14.18 10.28
CA LEU A 340 12.71 -15.20 9.25
C LEU A 340 14.17 -15.36 8.87
N ILE A 341 14.47 -16.50 8.25
CA ILE A 341 15.63 -16.68 7.39
C ILE A 341 15.19 -16.49 5.95
N ASN A 342 15.82 -15.57 5.24
CA ASN A 342 15.63 -15.33 3.83
C ASN A 342 16.80 -15.94 3.04
N PRO A 343 16.59 -17.03 2.29
CA PRO A 343 17.63 -17.66 1.50
C PRO A 343 17.99 -16.79 0.28
N VAL A 344 19.21 -16.34 0.23
CA VAL A 344 19.80 -15.65 -0.94
C VAL A 344 20.58 -16.66 -1.75
N ARG A 345 20.09 -16.99 -2.94
CA ARG A 345 20.75 -17.92 -3.82
C ARG A 345 21.78 -17.20 -4.69
N THR A 346 23.00 -17.70 -4.68
CA THR A 346 23.98 -17.27 -5.69
C THR A 346 23.49 -17.78 -7.05
N GLU A 347 23.28 -16.87 -7.99
CA GLU A 347 22.93 -17.25 -9.36
C GLU A 347 23.97 -18.22 -9.90
N ALA A 348 23.52 -19.30 -10.51
CA ALA A 348 24.39 -20.08 -11.38
C ALA A 348 24.91 -19.11 -12.49
N PRO A 349 26.20 -19.21 -12.92
CA PRO A 349 26.74 -18.34 -13.95
C PRO A 349 25.73 -18.31 -15.12
N GLU A 350 25.36 -17.09 -15.54
CA GLU A 350 24.37 -16.85 -16.59
C GLU A 350 24.60 -17.80 -17.76
N ARG A 351 23.81 -18.85 -17.86
CA ARG A 351 23.55 -19.41 -19.18
C ARG A 351 22.88 -18.28 -19.93
N GLN A 352 23.48 -17.83 -21.04
CA GLN A 352 22.87 -16.88 -21.96
C GLN A 352 21.46 -17.39 -22.32
N GLU A 353 20.48 -16.98 -21.52
CA GLU A 353 19.08 -17.16 -21.86
C GLU A 353 18.81 -16.25 -23.04
N SER A 354 18.66 -16.84 -24.20
CA SER A 354 17.99 -16.16 -25.31
C SER A 354 16.63 -15.72 -24.77
N LYS A 355 16.46 -14.43 -24.53
CA LYS A 355 15.18 -13.81 -24.16
C LYS A 355 14.22 -13.99 -25.35
N MET A 356 13.62 -15.16 -25.47
CA MET A 356 12.45 -15.35 -26.30
C MET A 356 11.25 -14.77 -25.56
N THR A 357 11.01 -13.49 -25.77
CA THR A 357 9.79 -12.81 -25.35
C THR A 357 8.68 -13.20 -26.33
N LEU A 358 7.89 -14.20 -25.96
CA LEU A 358 6.69 -14.57 -26.72
C LEU A 358 5.55 -13.63 -26.31
N THR A 359 4.86 -13.08 -27.29
CA THR A 359 3.61 -12.34 -27.05
C THR A 359 2.49 -13.30 -26.66
N MET A 360 1.43 -12.82 -26.03
CA MET A 360 0.26 -13.63 -25.67
C MET A 360 -0.43 -14.28 -26.90
N ALA A 361 -0.30 -13.69 -28.08
CA ALA A 361 -0.80 -14.27 -29.32
C ALA A 361 0.05 -15.48 -29.74
N GLU A 362 1.37 -15.33 -29.72
CA GLU A 362 2.31 -16.43 -30.04
C GLU A 362 2.23 -17.59 -29.03
N LEU A 363 1.98 -17.29 -27.75
CA LEU A 363 1.76 -18.32 -26.70
C LEU A 363 0.51 -19.17 -26.96
N LYS A 364 -0.55 -18.60 -27.54
CA LYS A 364 -1.79 -19.32 -27.85
C LYS A 364 -1.65 -20.22 -29.08
N GLU A 365 -0.70 -19.94 -29.97
CA GLU A 365 -0.47 -20.71 -31.18
C GLU A 365 0.56 -21.84 -31.01
N LEU A 366 1.27 -21.89 -29.85
CA LEU A 366 2.26 -22.94 -29.61
C LEU A 366 1.62 -24.32 -29.49
N SER A 367 2.21 -25.28 -30.17
CA SER A 367 1.86 -26.69 -29.98
C SER A 367 2.35 -27.20 -28.61
N ASN A 368 1.72 -28.29 -28.11
CA ASN A 368 2.13 -28.91 -26.85
C ASN A 368 3.61 -29.36 -26.86
N ASP A 369 4.12 -29.80 -27.99
CA ASP A 369 5.51 -30.23 -28.11
C ASP A 369 6.48 -29.04 -28.10
N GLU A 370 6.08 -27.87 -28.61
CA GLU A 370 6.87 -26.62 -28.51
C GLU A 370 6.90 -26.08 -27.10
N VAL A 371 5.78 -26.10 -26.39
CA VAL A 371 5.72 -25.70 -24.95
C VAL A 371 6.58 -26.64 -24.12
N LEU A 372 6.52 -27.96 -24.33
CA LEU A 372 7.38 -28.93 -23.66
C LEU A 372 8.86 -28.71 -23.97
N ARG A 373 9.21 -28.34 -25.23
CA ARG A 373 10.59 -28.02 -25.61
C ARG A 373 11.09 -26.77 -24.89
N ILE A 374 10.28 -25.71 -24.80
CA ILE A 374 10.61 -24.47 -24.10
C ILE A 374 10.77 -24.73 -22.58
N LEU A 375 9.87 -25.50 -21.98
CA LEU A 375 9.97 -25.89 -20.56
C LEU A 375 11.21 -26.76 -20.31
N SER A 376 11.54 -27.67 -21.22
CA SER A 376 12.72 -28.54 -21.10
C SER A 376 14.04 -27.81 -21.31
N THR A 377 14.05 -26.68 -22.03
CA THR A 377 15.22 -25.80 -22.14
C THR A 377 15.43 -24.91 -20.94
N ARG A 378 14.34 -24.52 -20.26
CA ARG A 378 14.41 -23.70 -19.04
C ARG A 378 14.63 -24.51 -17.76
N HIS A 379 14.10 -25.72 -17.72
CA HIS A 379 14.17 -26.63 -16.57
C HIS A 379 14.66 -28.00 -17.03
N GLU A 380 15.69 -28.56 -16.38
CA GLU A 380 16.13 -29.93 -16.64
C GLU A 380 15.05 -30.91 -16.16
N LEU A 381 14.03 -31.12 -17.00
CA LEU A 381 12.94 -32.04 -16.67
C LEU A 381 13.42 -33.48 -16.87
N THR A 382 13.18 -34.34 -15.87
CA THR A 382 13.34 -35.78 -16.01
C THR A 382 12.30 -36.35 -16.98
N ASP A 383 12.55 -37.51 -17.56
CA ASP A 383 11.61 -38.17 -18.49
C ASP A 383 10.23 -38.40 -17.88
N ARG A 384 10.16 -38.69 -16.57
CA ARG A 384 8.91 -38.82 -15.81
C ARG A 384 8.16 -37.50 -15.70
N GLN A 385 8.85 -36.39 -15.48
CA GLN A 385 8.25 -35.04 -15.41
C GLN A 385 7.76 -34.60 -16.80
N ARG A 386 8.50 -34.88 -17.86
CA ARG A 386 8.05 -34.60 -19.24
C ARG A 386 6.79 -35.39 -19.63
N ALA A 387 6.72 -36.66 -19.26
CA ALA A 387 5.54 -37.48 -19.50
C ALA A 387 4.31 -36.97 -18.73
N LEU A 388 4.50 -36.55 -17.46
CA LEU A 388 3.42 -36.00 -16.65
C LEU A 388 2.91 -34.65 -17.21
N VAL A 389 3.81 -33.73 -17.57
CA VAL A 389 3.42 -32.43 -18.16
C VAL A 389 2.68 -32.64 -19.48
N LYS A 390 3.12 -33.57 -20.32
CA LYS A 390 2.44 -33.90 -21.57
C LYS A 390 1.02 -34.44 -21.33
N SER A 391 0.85 -35.34 -20.39
CA SER A 391 -0.46 -35.91 -20.02
C SER A 391 -1.42 -34.82 -19.50
N LEU A 392 -0.95 -33.91 -18.63
CA LEU A 392 -1.75 -32.81 -18.10
C LEU A 392 -2.17 -31.81 -19.19
N MET A 393 -1.29 -31.56 -20.18
CA MET A 393 -1.61 -30.66 -21.30
C MET A 393 -2.63 -31.25 -22.27
N GLU A 394 -2.66 -32.58 -22.42
CA GLU A 394 -3.66 -33.29 -23.22
C GLU A 394 -5.04 -33.29 -22.51
N GLU A 395 -5.05 -33.42 -21.19
CA GLU A 395 -6.26 -33.41 -20.37
C GLU A 395 -6.95 -32.03 -20.31
N VAL A 396 -6.19 -30.95 -20.31
CA VAL A 396 -6.74 -29.57 -20.29
C VAL A 396 -7.32 -29.14 -21.65
N ARG A 397 -6.96 -29.80 -22.74
CA ARG A 397 -7.48 -29.49 -24.09
C ARG A 397 -8.63 -30.40 -24.56
N SER A 398 -8.93 -31.47 -23.80
CA SER A 398 -10.10 -32.35 -24.02
C SER A 398 -11.33 -31.79 -23.29
#